data_7740ccd5296115e18857f6aef647d4c9
#
_entry.id   7740ccd5296115e18857f6aef647d4c9
#
_cell.length_a   1.000
_cell.length_b   1.000
_cell.length_c   1.000
_cell.angle_alpha   90.00
_cell.angle_beta   90.00
_cell.angle_gamma   90.00
#
_symmetry.space_group_name_H-M   'P 1'
#
loop_
_entity.id
_entity.type
_entity.pdbx_description
1 polymer ?
#
loop_
_entity_poly.entity_id
_entity_poly.type
_entity_poly.pdbx_seq_one_letter_code
_entity_poly.pdbx_strand_id
1 'polypeptide(L)'
;MTQASAQALSAETIPQTDAEEYIGQVYRGTYSPDDNKLRLYASLRLDEETYKRVHNAGFRWAPKQGLFVAPAWTPGREDVLLSLAGDIEDEDSTLFDRQEQRAERFNDYSDKRAGESERQLAHVDALASAIPFGQPILVGHHSERRARRDAQRIENGMKRAVMLFERAEYWEERAQASLRHAKYKERPDVRYRRIKKLEAELRKAEKNIAGAQKFLTMWRGETLDLKMARLISNYDHISACFSLDKYPRPAEKSQYEGSMSLHSALSEDIITFEQARDIAIRCHERTIRHQQRWVHHYRNRLSYERAMLDESGGVVTRTQEFEPGGQVLSRGEWLTIIRINKSNGQVSSVETPCYRFLGYGGTMKLTPDRITDYKAPSAEEVSTAKQAAKRPPIVNYPGEGSREMTKAEWARMPGDYKAVRGVAETETHGAYRFRRCMTHGCTLVNVYITDMKTVEIPKK
;
A
#
# COMPACT_ATOMS: atom_id res chain seq x y z
N MET A 1 83.20 -11.15 48.30
CA MET A 1 82.37 -11.65 49.39
C MET A 1 81.18 -10.84 49.52
N THR A 2 80.03 -11.38 49.07
CA THR A 2 78.70 -11.38 49.73
C THR A 2 77.67 -11.82 48.70
N GLN A 3 77.01 -12.91 49.01
CA GLN A 3 75.91 -13.51 48.28
C GLN A 3 74.68 -12.67 48.47
N ALA A 4 73.96 -12.40 47.41
CA ALA A 4 72.61 -11.88 47.47
C ALA A 4 71.63 -12.94 46.95
N SER A 5 70.77 -13.38 47.83
CA SER A 5 69.73 -14.37 47.66
C SER A 5 68.69 -13.94 46.63
N ALA A 6 68.41 -14.79 45.65
CA ALA A 6 67.26 -14.70 44.78
C ALA A 6 66.04 -15.24 45.51
N GLN A 7 65.08 -14.37 45.85
CA GLN A 7 63.76 -14.78 46.29
C GLN A 7 62.90 -15.08 45.06
N ALA A 8 62.42 -16.33 44.98
CA ALA A 8 61.41 -16.76 44.06
C ALA A 8 60.06 -16.14 44.40
N LEU A 9 59.52 -15.32 43.52
CA LEU A 9 58.11 -14.89 43.55
C LEU A 9 57.26 -16.06 43.09
N SER A 10 56.45 -16.54 44.00
CA SER A 10 55.38 -17.52 43.79
C SER A 10 54.38 -16.98 42.79
N ALA A 11 54.11 -17.73 41.74
CA ALA A 11 53.03 -17.50 40.80
C ALA A 11 51.70 -17.66 41.54
N GLU A 12 50.98 -16.55 41.73
CA GLU A 12 49.56 -16.56 42.10
C GLU A 12 48.77 -17.18 40.97
N THR A 13 48.15 -18.32 41.24
CA THR A 13 47.19 -18.99 40.39
C THR A 13 45.93 -18.12 40.31
N ILE A 14 45.70 -17.53 39.14
CA ILE A 14 44.43 -16.86 38.83
C ILE A 14 43.36 -17.95 38.83
N PRO A 15 42.25 -17.85 39.58
CA PRO A 15 41.15 -18.79 39.49
C PRO A 15 40.54 -18.66 38.11
N GLN A 16 40.57 -19.71 37.30
CA GLN A 16 39.74 -19.87 36.16
C GLN A 16 38.29 -19.95 36.62
N THR A 17 37.55 -18.86 36.47
CA THR A 17 36.09 -18.87 36.50
C THR A 17 35.60 -19.26 35.11
N ASP A 18 35.70 -20.55 34.81
CA ASP A 18 34.96 -21.14 33.72
C ASP A 18 33.55 -21.47 34.20
N ALA A 19 32.67 -20.53 34.05
CA ALA A 19 31.26 -20.77 33.85
C ALA A 19 30.82 -19.79 32.73
N GLU A 20 31.17 -20.13 31.51
CA GLU A 20 30.34 -19.71 30.39
C GLU A 20 28.94 -20.27 30.66
N GLU A 21 28.09 -19.46 31.28
CA GLU A 21 26.66 -19.68 31.31
C GLU A 21 26.24 -19.89 29.85
N TYR A 22 25.87 -21.10 29.51
CA TYR A 22 25.34 -21.43 28.19
C TYR A 22 24.01 -20.68 28.07
N ILE A 23 24.08 -19.42 27.63
CA ILE A 23 22.92 -18.59 27.36
C ILE A 23 22.26 -19.23 26.16
N GLY A 24 21.20 -20.02 26.40
CA GLY A 24 20.37 -20.61 25.38
C GLY A 24 19.90 -19.56 24.39
N GLN A 25 19.52 -19.95 23.20
CA GLN A 25 19.00 -19.04 22.20
C GLN A 25 17.80 -18.28 22.74
N VAL A 26 17.89 -16.96 22.80
CA VAL A 26 16.80 -16.07 23.22
C VAL A 26 16.16 -15.45 21.99
N TYR A 27 14.84 -15.52 21.96
CA TYR A 27 14.02 -14.89 20.92
C TYR A 27 13.23 -13.74 21.53
N ARG A 28 13.16 -12.61 20.84
CA ARG A 28 12.28 -11.48 21.13
C ARG A 28 11.42 -11.19 19.91
N GLY A 29 10.11 -11.14 20.09
CA GLY A 29 9.15 -10.80 19.07
C GLY A 29 8.63 -9.39 19.28
N THR A 30 8.61 -8.55 18.22
CA THR A 30 8.01 -7.21 18.31
C THR A 30 7.06 -6.94 17.15
N TYR A 31 6.12 -6.01 17.40
CA TYR A 31 5.19 -5.50 16.42
C TYR A 31 5.21 -3.98 16.39
N SER A 32 5.28 -3.39 15.19
CA SER A 32 5.16 -1.94 15.01
C SER A 32 3.86 -1.61 14.26
N PRO A 33 2.94 -0.85 14.88
CA PRO A 33 1.70 -0.43 14.23
C PRO A 33 1.94 0.58 13.09
N ASP A 34 3.05 1.33 13.09
CA ASP A 34 3.40 2.30 12.05
C ASP A 34 3.55 1.69 10.67
N ASP A 35 4.28 0.60 10.57
CA ASP A 35 4.55 -0.09 9.31
C ASP A 35 3.81 -1.43 9.18
N ASN A 36 3.07 -1.83 10.21
CA ASN A 36 2.31 -3.08 10.28
C ASN A 36 3.20 -4.33 10.12
N LYS A 37 4.38 -4.33 10.74
CA LYS A 37 5.36 -5.39 10.59
C LYS A 37 5.66 -6.07 11.91
N LEU A 38 5.85 -7.39 11.82
CA LEU A 38 6.39 -8.22 12.86
C LEU A 38 7.91 -8.34 12.68
N ARG A 39 8.64 -8.36 13.80
CA ARG A 39 10.09 -8.52 13.84
C ARG A 39 10.48 -9.61 14.82
N LEU A 40 11.47 -10.39 14.45
CA LEU A 40 12.05 -11.42 15.28
C LEU A 40 13.53 -11.09 15.49
N TYR A 41 13.89 -10.85 16.73
CA TYR A 41 15.26 -10.74 17.20
C TYR A 41 15.71 -12.12 17.70
N ALA A 42 16.90 -12.52 17.35
CA ALA A 42 17.52 -13.77 17.79
C ALA A 42 18.92 -13.48 18.30
N SER A 43 19.23 -13.94 19.51
CA SER A 43 20.54 -13.71 20.14
C SER A 43 21.67 -14.43 19.40
N LEU A 44 21.39 -15.58 18.77
CA LEU A 44 22.33 -16.38 18.02
C LEU A 44 21.80 -16.65 16.61
N ARG A 45 22.62 -17.21 15.73
CA ARG A 45 22.21 -17.67 14.41
C ARG A 45 21.17 -18.79 14.54
N LEU A 46 20.07 -18.68 13.78
CA LEU A 46 19.04 -19.71 13.78
C LEU A 46 19.59 -21.04 13.24
N ASP A 47 19.15 -22.14 13.86
CA ASP A 47 19.31 -23.47 13.30
C ASP A 47 18.52 -23.61 11.98
N GLU A 48 18.83 -24.65 11.21
CA GLU A 48 18.28 -24.83 9.88
C GLU A 48 16.75 -25.01 9.88
N GLU A 49 16.21 -25.74 10.86
CA GLU A 49 14.77 -26.00 10.96
C GLU A 49 14.01 -24.73 11.32
N THR A 50 14.44 -24.03 12.34
CA THR A 50 13.87 -22.73 12.76
C THR A 50 14.00 -21.70 11.64
N TYR A 51 15.16 -21.63 10.96
CA TYR A 51 15.34 -20.75 9.82
C TYR A 51 14.34 -21.04 8.69
N LYS A 52 14.17 -22.30 8.31
CA LYS A 52 13.18 -22.71 7.29
C LYS A 52 11.76 -22.33 7.71
N ARG A 53 11.40 -22.54 8.97
CA ARG A 53 10.09 -22.18 9.51
C ARG A 53 9.83 -20.69 9.44
N VAL A 54 10.77 -19.87 9.91
CA VAL A 54 10.71 -18.40 9.88
C VAL A 54 10.67 -17.88 8.43
N HIS A 55 11.51 -18.43 7.57
CA HIS A 55 11.56 -18.06 6.15
C HIS A 55 10.28 -18.42 5.39
N ASN A 56 9.69 -19.59 5.64
CA ASN A 56 8.45 -20.05 5.03
C ASN A 56 7.24 -19.21 5.50
N ALA A 57 7.28 -18.71 6.73
CA ALA A 57 6.30 -17.73 7.22
C ALA A 57 6.44 -16.35 6.56
N GLY A 58 7.48 -16.13 5.77
CA GLY A 58 7.72 -14.92 5.00
C GLY A 58 8.59 -13.88 5.71
N PHE A 59 9.20 -14.20 6.83
CA PHE A 59 10.22 -13.34 7.42
C PHE A 59 11.49 -13.35 6.56
N ARG A 60 12.16 -12.21 6.50
CA ARG A 60 13.41 -12.04 5.75
C ARG A 60 14.48 -11.44 6.66
N TRP A 61 15.68 -11.96 6.59
CA TRP A 61 16.82 -11.43 7.31
C TRP A 61 17.18 -10.03 6.83
N ALA A 62 17.31 -9.10 7.75
CA ALA A 62 17.71 -7.71 7.52
C ALA A 62 19.11 -7.50 8.12
N PRO A 63 20.20 -7.75 7.37
CA PRO A 63 21.56 -7.82 7.92
C PRO A 63 22.03 -6.50 8.54
N LYS A 64 21.50 -5.37 8.11
CA LYS A 64 21.85 -4.05 8.66
C LYS A 64 21.14 -3.74 9.99
N GLN A 65 20.07 -4.49 10.28
CA GLN A 65 19.30 -4.34 11.52
C GLN A 65 19.54 -5.49 12.50
N GLY A 66 20.16 -6.59 12.05
CA GLY A 66 20.42 -7.76 12.85
C GLY A 66 19.16 -8.55 13.28
N LEU A 67 18.10 -8.50 12.46
CA LEU A 67 16.82 -9.12 12.80
C LEU A 67 16.07 -9.65 11.57
N PHE A 68 15.05 -10.48 11.79
CA PHE A 68 14.13 -10.92 10.74
C PHE A 68 12.88 -10.05 10.71
N VAL A 69 12.47 -9.59 9.52
CA VAL A 69 11.31 -8.73 9.32
C VAL A 69 10.28 -9.42 8.44
N ALA A 70 9.03 -9.44 8.89
CA ALA A 70 7.90 -9.83 8.06
C ALA A 70 7.41 -8.64 7.21
N PRO A 71 6.91 -8.88 5.96
CA PRO A 71 6.42 -7.78 5.10
C PRO A 71 5.16 -7.10 5.63
N ALA A 72 4.30 -7.83 6.35
CA ALA A 72 3.10 -7.33 7.02
C ALA A 72 2.64 -8.32 8.09
N TRP A 73 1.85 -7.86 9.05
CA TRP A 73 1.19 -8.73 10.01
C TRP A 73 0.18 -9.67 9.30
N THR A 74 0.16 -10.93 9.72
CA THR A 74 -0.89 -11.91 9.41
C THR A 74 -1.03 -12.87 10.60
N PRO A 75 -2.20 -13.51 10.82
CA PRO A 75 -2.36 -14.47 11.91
C PRO A 75 -1.31 -15.58 11.95
N GLY A 76 -0.98 -16.16 10.78
CA GLY A 76 0.03 -17.23 10.72
C GLY A 76 1.46 -16.77 11.03
N ARG A 77 1.82 -15.52 10.71
CA ARG A 77 3.11 -14.94 11.09
C ARG A 77 3.18 -14.65 12.59
N GLU A 78 2.10 -14.16 13.14
CA GLU A 78 1.96 -13.96 14.58
C GLU A 78 2.12 -15.29 15.33
N ASP A 79 1.48 -16.38 14.86
CA ASP A 79 1.60 -17.72 15.45
C ASP A 79 3.06 -18.22 15.45
N VAL A 80 3.79 -18.02 14.35
CA VAL A 80 5.20 -18.40 14.29
C VAL A 80 6.03 -17.56 15.27
N LEU A 81 5.77 -16.25 15.35
CA LEU A 81 6.50 -15.38 16.26
C LEU A 81 6.23 -15.73 17.73
N LEU A 82 4.95 -15.90 18.09
CA LEU A 82 4.54 -16.33 19.45
C LEU A 82 5.14 -17.68 19.83
N SER A 83 5.22 -18.62 18.89
CA SER A 83 5.78 -19.96 19.18
C SER A 83 7.29 -19.94 19.44
N LEU A 84 8.00 -18.88 19.01
CA LEU A 84 9.45 -18.72 19.22
C LEU A 84 9.75 -17.81 20.42
N ALA A 85 9.07 -16.66 20.46
CA ALA A 85 9.36 -15.60 21.44
C ALA A 85 8.48 -15.66 22.69
N GLY A 86 7.37 -16.44 22.67
CA GLY A 86 6.43 -16.53 23.78
C GLY A 86 5.41 -15.41 23.76
N ASP A 87 5.84 -14.17 23.61
CA ASP A 87 4.99 -12.99 23.50
C ASP A 87 5.46 -12.04 22.38
N ILE A 88 4.69 -10.98 22.14
CA ILE A 88 5.00 -9.97 21.14
C ILE A 88 4.89 -8.60 21.81
N GLU A 89 6.02 -7.95 21.95
CA GLU A 89 6.13 -6.63 22.53
C GLU A 89 5.91 -5.53 21.47
N ASP A 90 5.69 -4.30 21.94
CA ASP A 90 5.73 -3.15 21.07
C ASP A 90 7.16 -2.86 20.60
N GLU A 91 7.31 -2.39 19.38
CA GLU A 91 8.60 -2.00 18.84
C GLU A 91 9.08 -0.68 19.45
N ASP A 92 10.27 -0.65 20.00
CA ASP A 92 10.84 0.52 20.69
C ASP A 92 11.11 1.71 19.76
N SER A 93 11.42 1.45 18.48
CA SER A 93 11.74 2.48 17.50
C SER A 93 10.52 2.85 16.64
N THR A 94 10.30 4.13 16.41
CA THR A 94 9.26 4.63 15.49
C THR A 94 9.66 4.38 14.03
N LEU A 95 8.70 4.51 13.12
CA LEU A 95 9.01 4.47 11.69
C LEU A 95 9.99 5.59 11.31
N PHE A 96 9.84 6.78 11.92
CA PHE A 96 10.70 7.92 11.65
C PHE A 96 12.14 7.62 12.05
N ASP A 97 12.38 7.14 13.27
CA ASP A 97 13.72 6.80 13.77
C ASP A 97 14.42 5.79 12.87
N ARG A 98 13.69 4.76 12.43
CA ARG A 98 14.23 3.75 11.50
C ARG A 98 14.59 4.30 10.12
N GLN A 99 13.81 5.27 9.62
CA GLN A 99 14.09 5.91 8.34
C GLN A 99 15.24 6.93 8.47
N GLU A 100 15.36 7.58 9.62
CA GLU A 100 16.47 8.47 9.96
C GLU A 100 17.79 7.69 10.02
N GLN A 101 17.87 6.63 10.81
CA GLN A 101 19.04 5.74 10.85
C GLN A 101 19.40 5.17 9.47
N ARG A 102 18.41 4.93 8.64
CA ARG A 102 18.63 4.49 7.25
C ARG A 102 19.20 5.61 6.39
N ALA A 103 18.72 6.85 6.57
CA ALA A 103 19.21 8.02 5.86
C ALA A 103 20.65 8.33 6.27
N GLU A 104 20.98 8.26 7.56
CA GLU A 104 22.35 8.41 8.05
C GLU A 104 23.30 7.41 7.36
N ARG A 105 22.96 6.11 7.35
CA ARG A 105 23.78 5.11 6.64
C ARG A 105 23.94 5.40 5.15
N PHE A 106 22.95 5.97 4.52
CA PHE A 106 23.03 6.36 3.11
C PHE A 106 23.95 7.58 2.93
N ASN A 107 23.91 8.54 3.86
CA ASN A 107 24.84 9.65 3.89
C ASN A 107 26.29 9.18 4.07
N ASP A 108 26.53 8.25 5.00
CA ASP A 108 27.87 7.63 5.16
C ASP A 108 28.37 6.99 3.85
N TYR A 109 27.46 6.33 3.10
CA TYR A 109 27.83 5.76 1.80
C TYR A 109 28.10 6.85 0.74
N SER A 110 27.34 7.94 0.75
CA SER A 110 27.55 9.10 -0.10
C SER A 110 28.92 9.73 0.17
N ASP A 111 29.20 10.07 1.42
CA ASP A 111 30.46 10.70 1.84
C ASP A 111 31.67 9.82 1.49
N LYS A 112 31.57 8.52 1.72
CA LYS A 112 32.60 7.57 1.34
C LYS A 112 32.88 7.58 -0.17
N ARG A 113 31.82 7.60 -1.00
CA ARG A 113 31.96 7.60 -2.47
C ARG A 113 32.45 8.95 -2.99
N ALA A 114 32.02 10.06 -2.38
CA ALA A 114 32.53 11.38 -2.69
C ALA A 114 34.04 11.48 -2.40
N GLY A 115 34.47 11.06 -1.21
CA GLY A 115 35.90 11.04 -0.86
C GLY A 115 36.74 10.08 -1.71
N GLU A 116 36.18 8.95 -2.16
CA GLU A 116 36.85 8.07 -3.15
C GLU A 116 36.97 8.75 -4.52
N SER A 117 35.95 9.51 -4.95
CA SER A 117 35.96 10.27 -6.20
C SER A 117 37.04 11.36 -6.17
N GLU A 118 37.07 12.15 -5.11
CA GLU A 118 38.08 13.21 -4.91
C GLU A 118 39.51 12.67 -4.95
N ARG A 119 39.76 11.57 -4.23
CA ARG A 119 41.08 10.88 -4.27
C ARG A 119 41.44 10.39 -5.66
N GLN A 120 40.47 9.88 -6.41
CA GLN A 120 40.67 9.41 -7.78
C GLN A 120 40.96 10.59 -8.72
N LEU A 121 40.26 11.74 -8.56
CA LEU A 121 40.56 12.96 -9.31
C LEU A 121 41.95 13.49 -9.00
N ALA A 122 42.32 13.61 -7.73
CA ALA A 122 43.67 14.04 -7.33
C ALA A 122 44.77 13.14 -7.92
N HIS A 123 44.55 11.83 -7.99
CA HIS A 123 45.47 10.92 -8.66
C HIS A 123 45.59 11.14 -10.18
N VAL A 124 44.46 11.41 -10.84
CA VAL A 124 44.43 11.74 -12.27
C VAL A 124 45.12 13.06 -12.53
N ASP A 125 44.85 14.08 -11.72
CA ASP A 125 45.49 15.39 -11.84
C ASP A 125 47.00 15.32 -11.65
N ALA A 126 47.49 14.51 -10.70
CA ALA A 126 48.90 14.27 -10.51
C ALA A 126 49.55 13.60 -11.71
N LEU A 127 48.86 12.67 -12.39
CA LEU A 127 49.34 12.06 -13.63
C LEU A 127 49.31 13.06 -14.82
N ALA A 128 48.23 13.85 -14.93
CA ALA A 128 48.05 14.80 -16.01
C ALA A 128 49.04 15.96 -15.91
N SER A 129 49.32 16.47 -14.71
CA SER A 129 50.25 17.57 -14.47
C SER A 129 51.70 17.23 -14.80
N ALA A 130 52.06 15.93 -14.82
CA ALA A 130 53.35 15.46 -15.25
C ALA A 130 53.54 15.48 -16.79
N ILE A 131 52.47 15.74 -17.54
CA ILE A 131 52.46 15.82 -19.01
C ILE A 131 52.31 17.29 -19.41
N PRO A 132 53.29 17.88 -20.12
CA PRO A 132 53.15 19.28 -20.59
C PRO A 132 51.90 19.47 -21.44
N PHE A 133 51.23 20.57 -21.20
CA PHE A 133 49.97 20.89 -21.94
C PHE A 133 50.28 21.00 -23.46
N GLY A 134 49.45 20.32 -24.26
CA GLY A 134 49.58 20.33 -25.73
C GLY A 134 50.66 19.40 -26.30
N GLN A 135 51.30 18.58 -25.46
CA GLN A 135 52.31 17.64 -25.97
C GLN A 135 51.65 16.50 -26.77
N PRO A 136 51.93 16.39 -28.10
CA PRO A 136 51.34 15.30 -28.90
C PRO A 136 52.06 13.98 -28.65
N ILE A 137 51.32 12.88 -28.85
CA ILE A 137 51.89 11.54 -28.86
C ILE A 137 52.65 11.34 -30.19
N LEU A 138 53.95 11.21 -30.12
CA LEU A 138 54.79 11.03 -31.31
C LEU A 138 54.70 9.54 -31.75
N VAL A 139 54.02 9.32 -32.88
CA VAL A 139 53.83 7.98 -33.46
C VAL A 139 55.20 7.43 -33.98
N GLY A 140 55.52 6.17 -33.61
CA GLY A 140 56.78 5.53 -33.96
C GLY A 140 57.96 5.87 -33.04
N HIS A 141 57.81 6.82 -32.12
CA HIS A 141 58.83 7.20 -31.16
C HIS A 141 58.85 6.21 -29.95
N HIS A 142 60.03 5.99 -29.39
CA HIS A 142 60.19 5.05 -28.26
C HIS A 142 59.30 5.37 -27.04
N SER A 143 58.90 6.62 -26.87
CA SER A 143 57.99 7.05 -25.78
C SER A 143 56.50 6.80 -26.09
N GLU A 144 56.11 6.47 -27.31
CA GLU A 144 54.71 6.30 -27.71
C GLU A 144 53.93 5.34 -26.80
N ARG A 145 54.53 4.15 -26.50
CA ARG A 145 53.89 3.16 -25.66
C ARG A 145 53.57 3.67 -24.23
N ARG A 146 54.48 4.51 -23.70
CA ARG A 146 54.31 5.09 -22.36
C ARG A 146 53.24 6.18 -22.42
N ALA A 147 53.30 7.06 -23.37
CA ALA A 147 52.32 8.14 -23.52
C ALA A 147 50.90 7.61 -23.72
N ARG A 148 50.72 6.58 -24.55
CA ARG A 148 49.42 5.94 -24.73
C ARG A 148 48.89 5.29 -23.45
N ARG A 149 49.74 4.64 -22.67
CA ARG A 149 49.37 4.05 -21.38
C ARG A 149 48.97 5.12 -20.37
N ASP A 150 49.69 6.24 -20.32
CA ASP A 150 49.39 7.30 -19.36
C ASP A 150 48.12 8.02 -19.77
N ALA A 151 47.84 8.29 -21.06
CA ALA A 151 46.58 8.77 -21.55
C ALA A 151 45.40 7.85 -21.19
N GLN A 152 45.56 6.52 -21.37
CA GLN A 152 44.56 5.52 -21.01
C GLN A 152 44.29 5.46 -19.49
N ARG A 153 45.35 5.63 -18.65
CA ARG A 153 45.21 5.70 -17.20
C ARG A 153 44.43 6.96 -16.76
N ILE A 154 44.72 8.08 -17.37
CA ILE A 154 44.00 9.34 -17.12
C ILE A 154 42.52 9.17 -17.50
N GLU A 155 42.25 8.67 -18.72
CA GLU A 155 40.84 8.46 -19.17
C GLU A 155 40.09 7.49 -18.26
N ASN A 156 40.68 6.33 -17.92
CA ASN A 156 40.03 5.37 -17.03
C ASN A 156 39.88 5.91 -15.62
N GLY A 157 40.83 6.70 -15.15
CA GLY A 157 40.78 7.37 -13.86
C GLY A 157 39.62 8.39 -13.77
N MET A 158 39.47 9.21 -14.81
CA MET A 158 38.35 10.16 -14.93
C MET A 158 36.99 9.45 -14.97
N LYS A 159 36.85 8.41 -15.81
CA LYS A 159 35.62 7.61 -15.86
C LYS A 159 35.27 7.01 -14.49
N ARG A 160 36.28 6.53 -13.76
CA ARG A 160 36.08 5.99 -12.41
C ARG A 160 35.66 7.06 -11.40
N ALA A 161 36.27 8.23 -11.46
CA ALA A 161 35.92 9.36 -10.59
C ALA A 161 34.46 9.81 -10.81
N VAL A 162 34.05 9.98 -12.07
CA VAL A 162 32.67 10.32 -12.43
C VAL A 162 31.70 9.25 -11.92
N MET A 163 31.98 7.97 -12.14
CA MET A 163 31.12 6.89 -11.65
C MET A 163 31.02 6.86 -10.11
N LEU A 164 32.07 7.22 -9.38
CA LEU A 164 32.04 7.32 -7.91
C LEU A 164 31.22 8.53 -7.47
N PHE A 165 31.34 9.65 -8.17
CA PHE A 165 30.54 10.85 -7.92
C PHE A 165 29.03 10.60 -8.13
N GLU A 166 28.66 10.01 -9.25
CA GLU A 166 27.27 9.62 -9.53
C GLU A 166 26.69 8.67 -8.48
N ARG A 167 27.54 7.76 -7.94
CA ARG A 167 27.14 6.90 -6.82
C ARG A 167 26.96 7.66 -5.53
N ALA A 168 27.73 8.71 -5.28
CA ALA A 168 27.55 9.56 -4.11
C ALA A 168 26.21 10.28 -4.17
N GLU A 169 25.91 10.91 -5.31
CA GLU A 169 24.61 11.57 -5.54
C GLU A 169 23.43 10.59 -5.39
N TYR A 170 23.55 9.39 -5.95
CA TYR A 170 22.53 8.34 -5.79
C TYR A 170 22.24 8.03 -4.32
N TRP A 171 23.26 7.91 -3.47
CA TRP A 171 23.06 7.61 -2.06
C TRP A 171 22.48 8.79 -1.28
N GLU A 172 22.86 10.02 -1.62
CA GLU A 172 22.27 11.23 -1.07
C GLU A 172 20.77 11.34 -1.39
N GLU A 173 20.39 11.13 -2.65
CA GLU A 173 18.98 11.07 -3.06
C GLU A 173 18.20 9.99 -2.29
N ARG A 174 18.82 8.84 -2.05
CA ARG A 174 18.23 7.74 -1.28
C ARG A 174 18.02 8.11 0.18
N ALA A 175 18.96 8.84 0.80
CA ALA A 175 18.82 9.35 2.15
C ALA A 175 17.64 10.31 2.26
N GLN A 176 17.58 11.29 1.38
CA GLN A 176 16.47 12.25 1.31
C GLN A 176 15.12 11.58 1.04
N ALA A 177 15.08 10.58 0.14
CA ALA A 177 13.88 9.83 -0.16
C ALA A 177 13.38 9.03 1.05
N SER A 178 14.29 8.50 1.88
CA SER A 178 13.94 7.79 3.12
C SER A 178 13.18 8.70 4.09
N LEU A 179 13.71 9.91 4.34
CA LEU A 179 13.07 10.90 5.21
C LEU A 179 11.75 11.43 4.63
N ARG A 180 11.72 11.72 3.32
CA ARG A 180 10.46 12.13 2.65
C ARG A 180 9.38 11.07 2.78
N HIS A 181 9.74 9.78 2.72
CA HIS A 181 8.79 8.68 2.87
C HIS A 181 8.22 8.59 4.29
N ALA A 182 9.03 8.80 5.33
CA ALA A 182 8.56 8.85 6.72
C ALA A 182 7.55 10.00 6.90
N LYS A 183 7.97 11.23 6.56
CA LYS A 183 7.10 12.42 6.61
C LYS A 183 5.80 12.26 5.81
N TYR A 184 5.87 11.62 4.63
CA TYR A 184 4.68 11.36 3.83
C TYR A 184 3.69 10.43 4.56
N LYS A 185 4.18 9.38 5.23
CA LYS A 185 3.31 8.44 5.96
C LYS A 185 2.63 9.05 7.18
N GLU A 186 3.25 10.04 7.80
CA GLU A 186 2.73 10.76 8.96
C GLU A 186 1.68 11.83 8.60
N ARG A 187 1.62 12.22 7.35
CA ARG A 187 0.67 13.25 6.90
C ARG A 187 -0.76 12.88 7.25
N PRO A 188 -1.56 13.83 7.81
CA PRO A 188 -2.94 13.60 8.21
C PRO A 188 -3.84 13.06 7.10
N ASP A 189 -3.66 13.54 5.85
CA ASP A 189 -4.41 13.09 4.68
C ASP A 189 -4.10 11.63 4.30
N VAL A 190 -2.84 11.22 4.44
CA VAL A 190 -2.40 9.84 4.18
C VAL A 190 -2.90 8.90 5.26
N ARG A 191 -2.83 9.34 6.53
CA ARG A 191 -3.33 8.61 7.69
C ARG A 191 -4.86 8.43 7.62
N TYR A 192 -5.58 9.47 7.27
CA TYR A 192 -7.04 9.40 7.07
C TYR A 192 -7.43 8.37 5.99
N ARG A 193 -6.73 8.35 4.84
CA ARG A 193 -6.97 7.34 3.78
C ARG A 193 -6.69 5.92 4.27
N ARG A 194 -5.66 5.75 5.10
CA ARG A 194 -5.33 4.46 5.72
C ARG A 194 -6.44 4.02 6.67
N ILE A 195 -6.98 4.93 7.50
CA ILE A 195 -8.14 4.68 8.36
C ILE A 195 -9.33 4.20 7.52
N LYS A 196 -9.67 4.90 6.44
CA LYS A 196 -10.78 4.51 5.56
C LYS A 196 -10.59 3.12 4.94
N LYS A 197 -9.37 2.77 4.57
CA LYS A 197 -9.04 1.44 4.07
C LYS A 197 -9.22 0.38 5.17
N LEU A 198 -8.70 0.63 6.36
CA LEU A 198 -8.84 -0.29 7.51
C LEU A 198 -10.30 -0.49 7.90
N GLU A 199 -11.13 0.57 7.89
CA GLU A 199 -12.58 0.47 8.13
C GLU A 199 -13.28 -0.40 7.07
N ALA A 200 -12.85 -0.34 5.81
CA ALA A 200 -13.40 -1.18 4.76
C ALA A 200 -13.02 -2.66 4.94
N GLU A 201 -11.76 -2.93 5.28
CA GLU A 201 -11.27 -4.29 5.55
C GLU A 201 -11.94 -4.88 6.81
N LEU A 202 -12.13 -4.07 7.86
CA LEU A 202 -12.85 -4.47 9.06
C LEU A 202 -14.29 -4.89 8.72
N ARG A 203 -15.04 -4.05 8.00
CA ARG A 203 -16.41 -4.39 7.57
C ARG A 203 -16.46 -5.66 6.72
N LYS A 204 -15.45 -5.88 5.86
CA LYS A 204 -15.33 -7.10 5.07
C LYS A 204 -15.12 -8.34 5.94
N ALA A 205 -14.23 -8.25 6.93
CA ALA A 205 -13.99 -9.35 7.85
C ALA A 205 -15.24 -9.67 8.72
N GLU A 206 -15.92 -8.65 9.21
CA GLU A 206 -17.19 -8.80 9.97
C GLU A 206 -18.29 -9.42 9.11
N LYS A 207 -18.39 -9.03 7.83
CA LYS A 207 -19.33 -9.63 6.87
C LYS A 207 -18.99 -11.11 6.60
N ASN A 208 -17.71 -11.45 6.51
CA ASN A 208 -17.28 -12.84 6.34
C ASN A 208 -17.64 -13.68 7.58
N ILE A 209 -17.47 -13.14 8.79
CA ILE A 209 -17.89 -13.82 10.03
C ILE A 209 -19.40 -14.06 10.02
N ALA A 210 -20.20 -13.01 9.73
CA ALA A 210 -21.65 -13.13 9.70
C ALA A 210 -22.13 -14.14 8.65
N GLY A 211 -21.50 -14.18 7.49
CA GLY A 211 -21.74 -15.18 6.44
C GLY A 211 -21.42 -16.59 6.91
N ALA A 212 -20.25 -16.80 7.52
CA ALA A 212 -19.83 -18.08 8.03
C ALA A 212 -20.73 -18.57 9.19
N GLN A 213 -21.16 -17.67 10.08
CA GLN A 213 -22.11 -17.98 11.16
C GLN A 213 -23.46 -18.41 10.62
N LYS A 214 -23.97 -17.72 9.59
CA LYS A 214 -25.22 -18.10 8.92
C LYS A 214 -25.17 -19.53 8.39
N PHE A 215 -24.14 -19.87 7.62
CA PHE A 215 -23.97 -21.22 7.08
C PHE A 215 -23.71 -22.25 8.20
N LEU A 216 -22.94 -21.91 9.21
CA LEU A 216 -22.70 -22.78 10.37
C LEU A 216 -24.01 -23.15 11.08
N THR A 217 -24.92 -22.19 11.24
CA THR A 217 -26.25 -22.44 11.81
C THR A 217 -27.08 -23.41 10.92
N MET A 218 -27.01 -23.23 9.60
CA MET A 218 -27.70 -24.12 8.66
C MET A 218 -27.14 -25.54 8.70
N TRP A 219 -25.80 -25.70 8.71
CA TRP A 219 -25.16 -27.03 8.80
C TRP A 219 -25.34 -27.73 10.14
N ARG A 220 -25.59 -26.99 11.22
CA ARG A 220 -25.90 -27.53 12.56
C ARG A 220 -27.37 -27.83 12.77
N GLY A 221 -28.24 -27.49 11.83
CA GLY A 221 -29.68 -27.71 11.96
C GLY A 221 -30.02 -29.18 12.23
N GLU A 222 -30.92 -29.41 13.14
CA GLU A 222 -31.36 -30.76 13.52
C GLU A 222 -32.18 -31.44 12.40
N THR A 223 -32.89 -30.65 11.60
CA THR A 223 -33.74 -31.13 10.48
C THR A 223 -33.00 -31.19 9.13
N LEU A 224 -31.65 -31.07 9.14
CA LEU A 224 -30.84 -31.07 7.93
C LEU A 224 -30.84 -32.48 7.32
N ASP A 225 -31.34 -32.58 6.08
CA ASP A 225 -31.31 -33.79 5.27
C ASP A 225 -30.33 -33.65 4.08
N LEU A 226 -30.12 -34.77 3.35
CA LEU A 226 -29.20 -34.80 2.21
C LEU A 226 -29.61 -33.80 1.11
N LYS A 227 -30.91 -33.65 0.86
CA LYS A 227 -31.42 -32.73 -0.17
C LYS A 227 -31.12 -31.28 0.20
N MET A 228 -31.36 -30.92 1.43
CA MET A 228 -31.04 -29.59 1.95
C MET A 228 -29.54 -29.36 2.00
N ALA A 229 -28.74 -30.37 2.39
CA ALA A 229 -27.29 -30.28 2.40
C ALA A 229 -26.70 -30.01 1.00
N ARG A 230 -27.22 -30.69 -0.04
CA ARG A 230 -26.85 -30.41 -1.45
C ARG A 230 -27.23 -28.98 -1.85
N LEU A 231 -28.40 -28.49 -1.44
CA LEU A 231 -28.82 -27.12 -1.69
C LEU A 231 -27.90 -26.09 -1.00
N ILE A 232 -27.64 -26.29 0.30
CA ILE A 232 -26.77 -25.39 1.07
C ILE A 232 -25.36 -25.37 0.46
N SER A 233 -24.77 -26.53 0.16
CA SER A 233 -23.41 -26.62 -0.39
C SER A 233 -23.25 -25.91 -1.72
N ASN A 234 -24.31 -25.82 -2.52
CA ASN A 234 -24.30 -25.07 -3.79
C ASN A 234 -24.17 -23.56 -3.59
N TYR A 235 -24.69 -23.00 -2.49
CA TYR A 235 -24.61 -21.56 -2.17
C TYR A 235 -23.49 -21.23 -1.19
N ASP A 236 -23.02 -22.20 -0.43
CA ASP A 236 -22.01 -22.00 0.62
C ASP A 236 -20.62 -21.71 0.04
N HIS A 237 -20.33 -22.23 -1.16
CA HIS A 237 -19.05 -22.05 -1.82
C HIS A 237 -17.86 -22.23 -0.88
N ILE A 238 -17.80 -23.37 -0.17
CA ILE A 238 -16.62 -23.73 0.63
C ILE A 238 -15.45 -23.84 -0.36
N SER A 239 -14.74 -22.72 -0.49
CA SER A 239 -13.63 -22.55 -1.43
C SER A 239 -12.36 -23.29 -1.01
N ALA A 240 -12.27 -23.64 0.28
CA ALA A 240 -11.24 -24.55 0.73
C ALA A 240 -11.67 -25.96 0.32
N CYS A 241 -11.24 -26.35 -0.85
CA CYS A 241 -11.33 -27.73 -1.25
C CYS A 241 -10.70 -28.60 -0.15
N PHE A 242 -11.37 -29.64 0.25
CA PHE A 242 -10.81 -30.62 1.18
C PHE A 242 -9.92 -31.60 0.41
N SER A 243 -8.85 -32.08 1.04
CA SER A 243 -7.99 -33.08 0.42
C SER A 243 -8.74 -34.40 0.31
N LEU A 244 -8.87 -34.95 -0.88
CA LEU A 244 -9.46 -36.26 -1.14
C LEU A 244 -8.63 -37.39 -0.53
N ASP A 245 -7.39 -37.14 -0.10
CA ASP A 245 -6.54 -38.15 0.55
C ASP A 245 -7.10 -38.69 1.86
N LYS A 246 -8.03 -37.95 2.48
CA LYS A 246 -8.70 -38.34 3.72
C LYS A 246 -10.04 -39.07 3.53
N TYR A 247 -10.49 -39.21 2.28
CA TYR A 247 -11.77 -39.80 1.94
C TYR A 247 -11.59 -40.87 0.87
N PRO A 248 -12.45 -41.90 0.82
CA PRO A 248 -12.42 -42.90 -0.24
C PRO A 248 -12.51 -42.23 -1.61
N ARG A 249 -11.57 -42.55 -2.50
CA ARG A 249 -11.59 -42.06 -3.85
C ARG A 249 -12.36 -43.04 -4.75
N PRO A 250 -13.16 -42.54 -5.72
CA PRO A 250 -13.68 -43.41 -6.75
C PRO A 250 -12.52 -44.04 -7.53
N ALA A 251 -12.74 -45.24 -8.07
CA ALA A 251 -11.72 -46.00 -8.84
C ALA A 251 -11.24 -45.24 -10.10
N GLU A 252 -12.07 -44.35 -10.64
CA GLU A 252 -11.74 -43.51 -11.79
C GLU A 252 -11.21 -42.13 -11.32
N LYS A 253 -10.14 -41.66 -11.96
CA LYS A 253 -9.56 -40.34 -11.65
C LYS A 253 -10.57 -39.25 -11.99
N SER A 254 -10.95 -38.45 -11.00
CA SER A 254 -11.71 -37.22 -11.24
C SER A 254 -10.83 -36.21 -12.01
N GLN A 255 -11.46 -35.41 -12.88
CA GLN A 255 -10.78 -34.29 -13.58
C GLN A 255 -10.15 -33.23 -12.58
N TYR A 256 -10.46 -33.32 -11.32
CA TYR A 256 -9.97 -32.46 -10.23
C TYR A 256 -9.00 -33.26 -9.33
N GLU A 257 -7.79 -33.54 -9.83
CA GLU A 257 -6.75 -34.18 -9.01
C GLU A 257 -6.41 -33.34 -7.77
N GLY A 258 -6.59 -33.90 -6.60
CA GLY A 258 -6.08 -33.38 -5.33
C GLY A 258 -7.08 -32.58 -4.49
N SER A 259 -8.08 -31.91 -5.05
CA SER A 259 -9.08 -31.18 -4.29
C SER A 259 -10.39 -31.03 -5.05
N MET A 260 -11.51 -31.05 -4.37
CA MET A 260 -12.85 -30.97 -4.90
C MET A 260 -13.71 -30.02 -4.05
N SER A 261 -14.65 -29.31 -4.66
CA SER A 261 -15.60 -28.50 -3.89
C SER A 261 -16.50 -29.42 -3.04
N LEU A 262 -16.93 -28.95 -1.87
CA LEU A 262 -17.84 -29.73 -1.02
C LEU A 262 -19.13 -30.11 -1.75
N HIS A 263 -19.65 -29.18 -2.58
CA HIS A 263 -20.84 -29.41 -3.37
C HIS A 263 -20.66 -30.55 -4.38
N SER A 264 -19.57 -30.56 -5.14
CA SER A 264 -19.29 -31.61 -6.12
C SER A 264 -19.10 -32.95 -5.42
N ALA A 265 -18.33 -33.01 -4.34
CA ALA A 265 -18.09 -34.24 -3.61
C ALA A 265 -19.38 -34.85 -3.04
N LEU A 266 -20.30 -34.03 -2.54
CA LEU A 266 -21.60 -34.48 -2.04
C LEU A 266 -22.58 -34.83 -3.18
N SER A 267 -22.50 -34.16 -4.32
CA SER A 267 -23.37 -34.40 -5.47
C SER A 267 -23.00 -35.67 -6.25
N GLU A 268 -21.69 -35.95 -6.29
CA GLU A 268 -21.12 -37.15 -6.92
C GLU A 268 -21.06 -38.36 -5.97
N ASP A 269 -21.64 -38.25 -4.78
CA ASP A 269 -21.66 -39.26 -3.70
C ASP A 269 -20.26 -39.80 -3.30
N ILE A 270 -19.23 -38.96 -3.45
CA ILE A 270 -17.83 -39.26 -3.05
C ILE A 270 -17.71 -39.26 -1.53
N ILE A 271 -18.49 -38.42 -0.86
CA ILE A 271 -18.56 -38.31 0.62
C ILE A 271 -19.99 -38.47 1.09
N THR A 272 -20.15 -38.97 2.31
CA THR A 272 -21.47 -39.08 2.95
C THR A 272 -21.97 -37.72 3.41
N PHE A 273 -23.27 -37.65 3.71
CA PHE A 273 -23.90 -36.46 4.27
C PHE A 273 -23.23 -36.03 5.58
N GLU A 274 -22.94 -36.98 6.49
CA GLU A 274 -22.30 -36.73 7.78
C GLU A 274 -20.89 -36.18 7.61
N GLN A 275 -20.11 -36.74 6.65
CA GLN A 275 -18.78 -36.25 6.34
C GLN A 275 -18.83 -34.80 5.77
N ALA A 276 -19.78 -34.51 4.88
CA ALA A 276 -19.97 -33.17 4.34
C ALA A 276 -20.34 -32.16 5.44
N ARG A 277 -21.24 -32.54 6.34
CA ARG A 277 -21.64 -31.75 7.50
C ARG A 277 -20.45 -31.43 8.40
N ASP A 278 -19.64 -32.41 8.74
CA ASP A 278 -18.45 -32.25 9.58
C ASP A 278 -17.39 -31.35 8.93
N ILE A 279 -17.18 -31.53 7.63
CA ILE A 279 -16.25 -30.70 6.87
C ILE A 279 -16.72 -29.25 6.87
N ALA A 280 -18.00 -28.99 6.59
CA ALA A 280 -18.57 -27.66 6.57
C ALA A 280 -18.48 -26.96 7.93
N ILE A 281 -18.87 -27.65 9.00
CA ILE A 281 -18.79 -27.11 10.36
C ILE A 281 -17.36 -26.71 10.70
N ARG A 282 -16.39 -27.62 10.52
CA ARG A 282 -14.97 -27.32 10.79
C ARG A 282 -14.42 -26.19 9.93
N CYS A 283 -14.86 -26.10 8.67
CA CYS A 283 -14.44 -25.03 7.76
C CYS A 283 -14.94 -23.66 8.25
N HIS A 284 -16.24 -23.56 8.60
CA HIS A 284 -16.80 -22.30 9.09
C HIS A 284 -16.25 -21.89 10.45
N GLU A 285 -16.08 -22.82 11.39
CA GLU A 285 -15.47 -22.53 12.69
C GLU A 285 -14.02 -22.02 12.53
N ARG A 286 -13.24 -22.65 11.65
CA ARG A 286 -11.88 -22.19 11.34
C ARG A 286 -11.92 -20.79 10.71
N THR A 287 -12.84 -20.56 9.77
CA THR A 287 -13.02 -19.27 9.10
C THR A 287 -13.38 -18.18 10.12
N ILE A 288 -14.33 -18.45 11.02
CA ILE A 288 -14.74 -17.51 12.06
C ILE A 288 -13.55 -17.15 12.95
N ARG A 289 -12.83 -18.16 13.49
CA ARG A 289 -11.63 -17.92 14.33
C ARG A 289 -10.56 -17.12 13.60
N HIS A 290 -10.31 -17.43 12.34
CA HIS A 290 -9.34 -16.73 11.53
C HIS A 290 -9.74 -15.26 11.29
N GLN A 291 -11.01 -15.04 10.91
CA GLN A 291 -11.51 -13.68 10.66
C GLN A 291 -11.64 -12.86 11.95
N GLN A 292 -11.92 -13.45 13.09
CA GLN A 292 -11.92 -12.77 14.39
C GLN A 292 -10.55 -12.17 14.73
N ARG A 293 -9.47 -12.88 14.43
CA ARG A 293 -8.10 -12.35 14.59
C ARG A 293 -7.87 -11.12 13.73
N TRP A 294 -8.35 -11.12 12.46
CA TRP A 294 -8.29 -9.96 11.58
C TRP A 294 -9.12 -8.79 12.10
N VAL A 295 -10.34 -9.06 12.61
CA VAL A 295 -11.20 -8.03 13.22
C VAL A 295 -10.48 -7.38 14.40
N HIS A 296 -9.88 -8.17 15.28
CA HIS A 296 -9.12 -7.67 16.42
C HIS A 296 -7.94 -6.81 15.98
N HIS A 297 -7.15 -7.31 15.06
CA HIS A 297 -6.02 -6.58 14.49
C HIS A 297 -6.44 -5.24 13.84
N TYR A 298 -7.49 -5.25 13.02
CA TYR A 298 -7.97 -4.01 12.39
C TYR A 298 -8.51 -3.00 13.40
N ARG A 299 -9.20 -3.45 14.45
CA ARG A 299 -9.67 -2.57 15.53
C ARG A 299 -8.52 -1.93 16.28
N ASN A 300 -7.51 -2.68 16.65
CA ASN A 300 -6.31 -2.17 17.32
C ASN A 300 -5.59 -1.14 16.44
N ARG A 301 -5.38 -1.47 15.16
CA ARG A 301 -4.77 -0.53 14.23
C ARG A 301 -5.62 0.73 13.99
N LEU A 302 -6.93 0.61 13.91
CA LEU A 302 -7.82 1.76 13.79
C LEU A 302 -7.74 2.67 15.02
N SER A 303 -7.68 2.10 16.22
CA SER A 303 -7.48 2.86 17.46
C SER A 303 -6.17 3.65 17.40
N TYR A 304 -5.07 2.99 17.07
CA TYR A 304 -3.76 3.62 16.91
C TYR A 304 -3.77 4.74 15.86
N GLU A 305 -4.24 4.46 14.63
CA GLU A 305 -4.22 5.43 13.54
C GLU A 305 -5.11 6.65 13.82
N ARG A 306 -6.22 6.46 14.58
CA ARG A 306 -7.09 7.55 15.01
C ARG A 306 -6.43 8.41 16.06
N ALA A 307 -5.82 7.81 17.09
CA ALA A 307 -5.07 8.54 18.11
C ALA A 307 -3.98 9.40 17.48
N MET A 308 -3.16 8.82 16.60
CA MET A 308 -2.11 9.54 15.89
C MET A 308 -2.63 10.64 14.95
N LEU A 309 -3.83 10.46 14.37
CA LEU A 309 -4.47 11.50 13.56
C LEU A 309 -4.95 12.65 14.43
N ASP A 310 -5.53 12.35 15.58
CA ASP A 310 -6.04 13.36 16.51
C ASP A 310 -4.89 14.18 17.12
N GLU A 311 -3.75 13.55 17.46
CA GLU A 311 -2.51 14.23 17.91
C GLU A 311 -1.95 15.19 16.84
N SER A 312 -2.06 14.82 15.55
CA SER A 312 -1.63 15.66 14.43
C SER A 312 -2.63 16.78 14.06
N GLY A 313 -3.65 17.04 14.90
CA GLY A 313 -4.67 18.07 14.68
C GLY A 313 -5.83 17.65 13.77
N GLY A 314 -5.90 16.37 13.40
CA GLY A 314 -6.99 15.83 12.59
C GLY A 314 -6.94 16.23 11.12
N VAL A 315 -8.04 16.01 10.41
CA VAL A 315 -8.25 16.50 9.04
C VAL A 315 -9.15 17.72 9.11
N VAL A 316 -8.82 18.76 8.39
CA VAL A 316 -9.52 20.07 8.32
C VAL A 316 -11.05 19.95 8.23
N THR A 317 -11.54 18.84 7.71
CA THR A 317 -12.99 18.60 7.50
C THR A 317 -13.79 18.25 8.75
N ARG A 318 -13.17 17.93 9.87
CA ARG A 318 -13.90 17.63 11.11
C ARG A 318 -14.29 18.89 11.90
N THR A 319 -13.60 19.99 11.64
CA THR A 319 -13.75 21.24 12.39
C THR A 319 -14.44 22.34 11.60
N GLN A 320 -14.67 22.17 10.29
CA GLN A 320 -15.22 23.23 9.45
C GLN A 320 -16.47 22.79 8.68
N GLU A 321 -17.52 23.57 8.75
CA GLU A 321 -18.68 23.42 7.91
C GLU A 321 -18.41 24.04 6.53
N PHE A 322 -18.27 23.20 5.52
CA PHE A 322 -18.14 23.66 4.15
C PHE A 322 -19.44 24.25 3.65
N GLU A 323 -19.33 25.37 2.91
CA GLU A 323 -20.46 25.98 2.22
C GLU A 323 -20.15 26.14 0.73
N PRO A 324 -21.18 26.03 -0.16
CA PRO A 324 -21.01 26.36 -1.56
C PRO A 324 -20.59 27.83 -1.71
N GLY A 325 -19.64 28.10 -2.61
CA GLY A 325 -19.03 29.42 -2.77
C GLY A 325 -17.73 29.59 -1.98
N GLY A 326 -17.52 28.80 -0.91
CA GLY A 326 -16.26 28.81 -0.18
C GLY A 326 -15.11 28.25 -1.01
N GLN A 327 -13.89 28.50 -0.58
CA GLN A 327 -12.69 28.04 -1.27
C GLN A 327 -11.95 26.97 -0.46
N VAL A 328 -11.49 25.91 -1.14
CA VAL A 328 -10.68 24.86 -0.55
C VAL A 328 -9.29 24.87 -1.16
N LEU A 329 -8.27 24.78 -0.31
CA LEU A 329 -6.89 24.62 -0.75
C LEU A 329 -6.61 23.15 -1.02
N SER A 330 -6.16 22.82 -2.23
CA SER A 330 -5.76 21.46 -2.57
C SER A 330 -4.59 21.51 -3.55
N ARG A 331 -3.51 20.77 -3.25
CA ARG A 331 -2.27 20.76 -4.06
C ARG A 331 -1.69 22.16 -4.36
N GLY A 332 -1.83 23.10 -3.40
CA GLY A 332 -1.34 24.47 -3.55
C GLY A 332 -2.26 25.39 -4.36
N GLU A 333 -3.43 24.92 -4.84
CA GLU A 333 -4.39 25.72 -5.59
C GLU A 333 -5.69 25.91 -4.79
N TRP A 334 -6.20 27.17 -4.74
CA TRP A 334 -7.50 27.50 -4.16
C TRP A 334 -8.60 27.26 -5.17
N LEU A 335 -9.56 26.41 -4.81
CA LEU A 335 -10.65 25.97 -5.67
C LEU A 335 -12.00 26.29 -5.02
N THR A 336 -12.89 26.96 -5.76
CA THR A 336 -14.21 27.32 -5.26
C THR A 336 -15.12 26.09 -5.18
N ILE A 337 -15.83 25.93 -4.07
CA ILE A 337 -16.81 24.86 -3.86
C ILE A 337 -18.08 25.16 -4.66
N ILE A 338 -18.38 24.29 -5.62
CA ILE A 338 -19.62 24.35 -6.41
C ILE A 338 -20.74 23.61 -5.66
N ARG A 339 -20.43 22.43 -5.13
CA ARG A 339 -21.39 21.53 -4.49
C ARG A 339 -20.75 20.72 -3.39
N ILE A 340 -21.55 20.41 -2.35
CA ILE A 340 -21.16 19.53 -1.24
C ILE A 340 -21.95 18.24 -1.35
N ASN A 341 -21.24 17.11 -1.36
CA ASN A 341 -21.84 15.79 -1.33
C ASN A 341 -21.76 15.24 0.11
N LYS A 342 -22.89 14.89 0.69
CA LYS A 342 -22.98 14.30 2.03
C LYS A 342 -23.38 12.83 1.94
N SER A 343 -22.84 12.01 2.84
CA SER A 343 -23.22 10.61 3.04
C SER A 343 -23.33 10.39 4.54
N ASN A 344 -24.47 9.88 5.00
CA ASN A 344 -24.77 9.68 6.43
C ASN A 344 -24.54 10.94 7.28
N GLY A 345 -24.96 12.11 6.75
CA GLY A 345 -24.81 13.39 7.44
C GLY A 345 -23.41 14.01 7.38
N GLN A 346 -22.38 13.26 6.98
CA GLN A 346 -21.01 13.73 6.86
C GLN A 346 -20.65 14.12 5.42
N VAL A 347 -19.77 15.10 5.24
CA VAL A 347 -19.25 15.49 3.93
C VAL A 347 -18.42 14.36 3.35
N SER A 348 -18.88 13.78 2.26
CA SER A 348 -18.15 12.72 1.53
C SER A 348 -17.21 13.28 0.48
N SER A 349 -17.56 14.38 -0.16
CA SER A 349 -16.71 15.13 -1.10
C SER A 349 -17.29 16.50 -1.39
N VAL A 350 -16.43 17.41 -1.83
CA VAL A 350 -16.84 18.69 -2.42
C VAL A 350 -16.57 18.66 -3.92
N GLU A 351 -17.45 19.26 -4.69
CA GLU A 351 -17.29 19.42 -6.12
C GLU A 351 -16.71 20.80 -6.40
N THR A 352 -15.60 20.83 -7.15
CA THR A 352 -14.84 22.04 -7.49
C THR A 352 -14.52 22.06 -8.98
N PRO A 353 -14.10 23.19 -9.57
CA PRO A 353 -13.45 23.18 -10.87
C PRO A 353 -12.23 22.26 -10.87
N CYS A 354 -11.84 21.76 -12.05
CA CYS A 354 -10.59 21.03 -12.20
C CYS A 354 -9.39 21.95 -11.94
N TYR A 355 -8.25 21.35 -11.54
CA TYR A 355 -7.01 22.09 -11.36
C TYR A 355 -6.59 22.74 -12.69
N ARG A 356 -6.09 23.97 -12.63
CA ARG A 356 -5.63 24.73 -13.81
C ARG A 356 -4.53 24.02 -14.60
N PHE A 357 -3.63 23.32 -13.88
CA PHE A 357 -2.53 22.60 -14.53
C PHE A 357 -2.98 21.40 -15.39
N LEU A 358 -4.23 20.94 -15.23
CA LEU A 358 -4.76 19.85 -16.07
C LEU A 358 -5.15 20.32 -17.49
N GLY A 359 -5.27 21.63 -17.73
CA GLY A 359 -5.48 22.20 -19.06
C GLY A 359 -6.86 21.93 -19.68
N TYR A 360 -7.79 21.26 -18.97
CA TYR A 360 -9.15 21.04 -19.43
C TYR A 360 -10.18 21.55 -18.41
N GLY A 361 -11.25 22.12 -18.94
CA GLY A 361 -12.38 22.60 -18.12
C GLY A 361 -13.20 21.43 -17.59
N GLY A 362 -13.95 21.68 -16.52
CA GLY A 362 -14.86 20.74 -15.93
C GLY A 362 -14.84 20.79 -14.42
N THR A 363 -15.57 19.87 -13.78
CA THR A 363 -15.62 19.76 -12.33
C THR A 363 -15.02 18.44 -11.87
N MET A 364 -14.39 18.47 -10.70
CA MET A 364 -13.87 17.27 -10.04
C MET A 364 -14.41 17.17 -8.62
N LYS A 365 -14.37 15.97 -8.08
CA LYS A 365 -14.72 15.69 -6.69
C LYS A 365 -13.46 15.60 -5.86
N LEU A 366 -13.34 16.45 -4.88
CA LEU A 366 -12.31 16.41 -3.85
C LEU A 366 -12.86 15.74 -2.61
N THR A 367 -12.22 14.69 -2.19
CA THR A 367 -12.48 14.07 -0.89
C THR A 367 -11.84 14.90 0.23
N PRO A 368 -12.38 14.87 1.45
CA PRO A 368 -11.90 15.66 2.58
C PRO A 368 -10.38 15.56 2.81
N ASP A 369 -9.81 14.37 2.61
CA ASP A 369 -8.38 14.10 2.78
C ASP A 369 -7.46 14.85 1.79
N ARG A 370 -8.03 15.45 0.75
CA ARG A 370 -7.27 16.25 -0.24
C ARG A 370 -7.34 17.75 0.00
N ILE A 371 -8.11 18.17 1.01
CA ILE A 371 -8.28 19.56 1.38
C ILE A 371 -7.34 19.87 2.53
N THR A 372 -6.44 20.81 2.32
CA THR A 372 -5.44 21.23 3.31
C THR A 372 -5.85 22.48 4.07
N ASP A 373 -6.74 23.32 3.48
CA ASP A 373 -7.25 24.53 4.12
C ASP A 373 -8.59 24.94 3.52
N TYR A 374 -9.35 25.81 4.21
CA TYR A 374 -10.67 26.27 3.81
C TYR A 374 -10.88 27.75 4.15
N LYS A 375 -11.45 28.48 3.21
CA LYS A 375 -11.94 29.86 3.39
C LYS A 375 -13.44 29.87 3.29
N ALA A 376 -14.10 30.36 4.32
CA ALA A 376 -15.54 30.55 4.33
C ALA A 376 -15.95 31.61 3.30
N PRO A 377 -17.08 31.39 2.59
CA PRO A 377 -17.58 32.35 1.61
C PRO A 377 -18.28 33.54 2.26
N SER A 378 -18.31 34.65 1.59
CA SER A 378 -19.22 35.75 1.92
C SER A 378 -20.70 35.39 1.60
N ALA A 379 -21.63 36.08 2.16
CA ALA A 379 -23.08 35.87 1.90
C ALA A 379 -23.43 36.01 0.41
N GLU A 380 -22.77 36.92 -0.30
CA GLU A 380 -22.92 37.13 -1.74
C GLU A 380 -22.38 35.93 -2.55
N GLU A 381 -21.21 35.41 -2.21
CA GLU A 381 -20.64 34.23 -2.86
C GLU A 381 -21.49 32.98 -2.65
N VAL A 382 -22.07 32.80 -1.45
CA VAL A 382 -23.05 31.73 -1.18
C VAL A 382 -24.27 31.85 -2.08
N SER A 383 -24.82 33.05 -2.21
CA SER A 383 -26.03 33.28 -3.03
C SER A 383 -25.74 33.03 -4.51
N THR A 384 -24.60 33.52 -5.00
CA THR A 384 -24.14 33.32 -6.38
C THR A 384 -23.89 31.86 -6.70
N ALA A 385 -23.21 31.14 -5.79
CA ALA A 385 -22.96 29.70 -5.92
C ALA A 385 -24.28 28.89 -5.92
N LYS A 386 -25.24 29.22 -5.05
CA LYS A 386 -26.56 28.57 -5.03
C LYS A 386 -27.36 28.84 -6.31
N GLN A 387 -27.27 30.04 -6.87
CA GLN A 387 -27.88 30.37 -8.15
C GLN A 387 -27.21 29.62 -9.31
N ALA A 388 -25.86 29.60 -9.36
CA ALA A 388 -25.12 28.87 -10.37
C ALA A 388 -25.42 27.36 -10.31
N ALA A 389 -25.54 26.77 -9.11
CA ALA A 389 -25.90 25.36 -8.94
C ALA A 389 -27.32 25.01 -9.41
N LYS A 390 -28.23 25.99 -9.44
CA LYS A 390 -29.64 25.84 -9.94
C LYS A 390 -29.70 25.97 -11.47
N ARG A 391 -28.70 26.61 -12.11
CA ARG A 391 -28.69 26.73 -13.56
C ARG A 391 -28.39 25.37 -14.17
N PRO A 392 -29.22 24.88 -15.12
CA PRO A 392 -28.90 23.69 -15.86
C PRO A 392 -27.57 23.91 -16.59
N PRO A 393 -26.71 22.88 -16.72
CA PRO A 393 -25.48 23.00 -17.49
C PRO A 393 -25.82 23.41 -18.92
N ILE A 394 -25.18 24.45 -19.41
CA ILE A 394 -25.29 24.92 -20.78
C ILE A 394 -24.66 23.85 -21.68
N VAL A 395 -25.35 23.44 -22.74
CA VAL A 395 -24.95 22.33 -23.62
C VAL A 395 -24.90 22.84 -25.07
N ASN A 396 -23.76 22.76 -25.72
CA ASN A 396 -23.65 23.05 -27.17
C ASN A 396 -24.34 21.96 -28.00
N TYR A 397 -25.40 22.32 -28.67
CA TYR A 397 -26.26 21.43 -29.45
C TYR A 397 -26.07 21.64 -30.96
N PRO A 398 -26.30 20.61 -31.76
CA PRO A 398 -25.84 19.25 -31.73
C PRO A 398 -24.67 19.00 -32.69
N GLY A 399 -23.69 18.20 -32.29
CA GLY A 399 -22.80 17.56 -33.26
C GLY A 399 -23.50 16.36 -33.91
N GLU A 400 -23.11 15.97 -35.10
CA GLU A 400 -23.54 14.73 -35.74
C GLU A 400 -23.39 13.53 -34.77
N GLY A 401 -24.44 12.69 -34.66
CA GLY A 401 -24.45 11.52 -33.77
C GLY A 401 -24.94 11.76 -32.34
N SER A 402 -25.40 12.98 -32.01
CA SER A 402 -26.05 13.25 -30.72
C SER A 402 -27.43 12.63 -30.63
N ARG A 403 -27.80 12.10 -29.45
CA ARG A 403 -29.13 11.53 -29.18
C ARG A 403 -29.79 12.32 -28.06
N GLU A 404 -31.06 12.56 -28.20
CA GLU A 404 -31.91 13.16 -27.15
C GLU A 404 -32.68 12.06 -26.45
N MET A 405 -32.78 12.16 -25.14
CA MET A 405 -33.50 11.20 -24.32
C MET A 405 -34.20 11.89 -23.17
N THR A 406 -35.34 11.33 -22.77
CA THR A 406 -35.99 11.68 -21.51
C THR A 406 -35.19 11.06 -20.35
N LYS A 407 -35.41 11.58 -19.16
CA LYS A 407 -34.83 11.05 -17.92
C LYS A 407 -35.22 9.57 -17.67
N ALA A 408 -36.44 9.18 -18.08
CA ALA A 408 -36.93 7.82 -17.98
C ALA A 408 -36.22 6.87 -18.97
N GLU A 409 -35.99 7.31 -20.19
CA GLU A 409 -35.24 6.53 -21.20
C GLU A 409 -33.78 6.37 -20.78
N TRP A 410 -33.14 7.44 -20.30
CA TRP A 410 -31.78 7.37 -19.75
C TRP A 410 -31.67 6.40 -18.57
N ALA A 411 -32.67 6.35 -17.68
CA ALA A 411 -32.67 5.43 -16.55
C ALA A 411 -32.72 3.95 -16.98
N ARG A 412 -33.36 3.66 -18.11
CA ARG A 412 -33.50 2.30 -18.70
C ARG A 412 -32.26 1.86 -19.51
N MET A 413 -31.36 2.79 -19.84
CA MET A 413 -30.15 2.47 -20.60
C MET A 413 -29.25 1.51 -19.81
N PRO A 414 -28.59 0.55 -20.49
CA PRO A 414 -27.63 -0.36 -19.87
C PRO A 414 -26.54 0.38 -19.09
N GLY A 415 -25.98 -0.25 -18.06
CA GLY A 415 -25.01 0.36 -17.16
C GLY A 415 -23.77 0.93 -17.85
N ASP A 416 -23.31 0.29 -18.91
CA ASP A 416 -22.10 0.64 -19.67
C ASP A 416 -22.22 2.01 -20.38
N TYR A 417 -23.43 2.42 -20.71
CA TYR A 417 -23.70 3.73 -21.32
C TYR A 417 -23.65 4.90 -20.35
N LYS A 418 -23.58 4.66 -19.03
CA LYS A 418 -23.65 5.69 -17.99
C LYS A 418 -22.27 6.17 -17.48
N ALA A 419 -21.18 5.67 -18.06
CA ALA A 419 -19.87 5.74 -17.46
C ALA A 419 -19.23 7.14 -17.47
N VAL A 420 -19.57 8.04 -18.39
CA VAL A 420 -18.89 9.33 -18.53
C VAL A 420 -19.87 10.50 -18.36
N ARG A 421 -19.59 11.38 -17.38
CA ARG A 421 -20.28 12.66 -17.22
C ARG A 421 -19.48 13.75 -17.93
N GLY A 422 -20.04 14.36 -18.97
CA GLY A 422 -19.48 15.53 -19.61
C GLY A 422 -20.10 16.83 -19.10
N VAL A 423 -19.35 17.90 -19.16
CA VAL A 423 -19.85 19.28 -19.07
C VAL A 423 -19.85 19.83 -20.48
N ALA A 424 -20.98 20.36 -20.93
CA ALA A 424 -21.08 21.03 -22.22
C ALA A 424 -21.81 22.35 -22.06
N GLU A 425 -21.40 23.36 -22.78
CA GLU A 425 -21.95 24.71 -22.70
C GLU A 425 -22.83 24.97 -23.93
N THR A 426 -24.12 25.35 -23.72
CA THR A 426 -24.89 26.07 -24.75
C THR A 426 -25.83 27.08 -24.16
N GLU A 427 -26.09 28.11 -24.93
CA GLU A 427 -26.92 29.27 -24.57
C GLU A 427 -28.40 29.03 -24.71
N THR A 428 -28.90 27.94 -25.30
CA THR A 428 -30.28 27.90 -25.84
C THR A 428 -31.23 26.87 -25.27
N HIS A 429 -30.80 25.90 -24.46
CA HIS A 429 -31.70 24.80 -24.02
C HIS A 429 -31.59 24.51 -22.53
N GLY A 430 -32.20 25.37 -21.69
CA GLY A 430 -32.12 25.31 -20.23
C GLY A 430 -32.65 24.05 -19.56
N ALA A 431 -33.30 23.14 -20.29
CA ALA A 431 -33.94 21.92 -19.75
C ALA A 431 -33.17 20.61 -20.01
N TYR A 432 -32.04 20.67 -20.71
CA TYR A 432 -31.29 19.48 -21.08
C TYR A 432 -30.04 19.28 -20.23
N ARG A 433 -29.80 18.02 -19.82
CA ARG A 433 -28.56 17.58 -19.19
C ARG A 433 -27.73 16.80 -20.16
N PHE A 434 -26.49 17.18 -20.33
CA PHE A 434 -25.57 16.49 -21.20
C PHE A 434 -24.90 15.30 -20.50
N ARG A 435 -24.81 14.19 -21.23
CA ARG A 435 -23.99 13.05 -20.86
C ARG A 435 -23.22 12.58 -22.08
N ARG A 436 -21.97 12.18 -21.88
CA ARG A 436 -21.19 11.51 -22.90
C ARG A 436 -21.10 10.04 -22.55
N CYS A 437 -21.51 9.18 -23.47
CA CYS A 437 -21.57 7.74 -23.29
C CYS A 437 -20.61 7.06 -24.24
N MET A 438 -20.02 5.93 -23.81
CA MET A 438 -19.27 5.04 -24.67
C MET A 438 -20.19 3.90 -25.13
N THR A 439 -20.28 3.68 -26.44
CA THR A 439 -21.03 2.55 -26.99
C THR A 439 -20.21 1.25 -26.90
N HIS A 440 -20.84 0.10 -27.08
CA HIS A 440 -20.17 -1.21 -27.15
C HIS A 440 -19.07 -1.27 -28.23
N GLY A 441 -19.15 -0.43 -29.27
CA GLY A 441 -18.12 -0.29 -30.30
C GLY A 441 -17.03 0.74 -29.97
N CYS A 442 -16.85 1.13 -28.71
CA CYS A 442 -15.92 2.16 -28.27
C CYS A 442 -16.14 3.55 -28.90
N THR A 443 -17.35 3.81 -29.42
CA THR A 443 -17.69 5.11 -30.00
C THR A 443 -18.29 6.01 -28.92
N LEU A 444 -17.78 7.24 -28.80
CA LEU A 444 -18.33 8.25 -27.90
C LEU A 444 -19.60 8.86 -28.52
N VAL A 445 -20.72 8.76 -27.80
CA VAL A 445 -22.00 9.36 -28.19
C VAL A 445 -22.39 10.42 -27.16
N ASN A 446 -22.77 11.59 -27.67
CA ASN A 446 -23.32 12.63 -26.84
C ASN A 446 -24.83 12.40 -26.63
N VAL A 447 -25.26 12.40 -25.37
CA VAL A 447 -26.67 12.22 -25.00
C VAL A 447 -27.14 13.44 -24.25
N TYR A 448 -28.22 14.03 -24.73
CA TYR A 448 -28.91 15.15 -24.11
C TYR A 448 -30.14 14.64 -23.37
N ILE A 449 -30.18 14.85 -22.05
CA ILE A 449 -31.26 14.35 -21.20
C ILE A 449 -32.13 15.54 -20.79
N THR A 450 -33.38 15.53 -21.23
CA THR A 450 -34.39 16.53 -20.80
C THR A 450 -35.04 16.15 -19.49
N ASP A 451 -35.34 17.12 -18.65
CA ASP A 451 -36.17 16.95 -17.46
C ASP A 451 -37.69 16.99 -17.81
N MET A 452 -38.05 17.29 -19.06
CA MET A 452 -39.43 17.25 -19.57
C MET A 452 -39.88 15.78 -19.73
N LYS A 453 -41.24 15.60 -19.79
CA LYS A 453 -41.83 14.27 -19.99
C LYS A 453 -41.57 13.70 -21.39
N THR A 454 -41.44 14.59 -22.36
CA THR A 454 -41.21 14.29 -23.78
C THR A 454 -40.00 15.05 -24.28
N VAL A 455 -39.30 14.50 -25.26
CA VAL A 455 -38.21 15.20 -25.95
C VAL A 455 -38.85 16.17 -26.94
N GLU A 456 -38.76 17.47 -26.68
CA GLU A 456 -39.11 18.49 -27.66
C GLU A 456 -37.88 18.84 -28.45
N ILE A 457 -37.85 18.48 -29.73
CA ILE A 457 -36.79 18.88 -30.62
C ILE A 457 -36.93 20.39 -30.85
N PRO A 458 -35.97 21.22 -30.47
CA PRO A 458 -36.03 22.64 -30.77
C PRO A 458 -36.10 22.82 -32.28
N LYS A 459 -37.15 23.46 -32.74
CA LYS A 459 -37.22 23.89 -34.13
C LYS A 459 -36.08 24.89 -34.35
N LYS A 460 -35.18 24.54 -35.32
CA LYS A 460 -34.13 25.46 -35.79
C LYS A 460 -34.72 26.81 -36.22
#